data_5043ce3a486365048d444a14c0ccb3a3
#
_entry.id   5043ce3a486365048d444a14c0ccb3a3
#
_cell.length_a   1.000
_cell.length_b   1.000
_cell.length_c   1.000
_cell.angle_alpha   90.00
_cell.angle_beta   90.00
_cell.angle_gamma   90.00
#
_symmetry.space_group_name_H-M   'P 1'
#
loop_
_entity.id
_entity.type
_entity.pdbx_description
1 polymer ?
#
loop_
_entity_poly.entity_id
_entity_poly.type
_entity_poly.pdbx_seq_one_letter_code
_entity_poly.pdbx_strand_id
1 'polypeptide(L)'
;MMAQYRSIKEQHPDSVLFFRLGDFYEMFEDDAIEVSRLLNITLTARGGVPMAGVPYHAAKNYIKRLLDAGKKVAICEQTLTGEKLAQREVVQVVTPATVIEDDFLQAHDANFLMAATIRKGSIVTSYADLGSGRFFVRQVEHDPGYIHLLALLEEVRPRELLVNEDEYFLLGEFKEAIDQTSAMVTKLPPYQFSAKKAYESLLEHFEVHSLKAFGIDDHAPYLSSAGALLSYLQQTARSSLKQIETLTLVHSAEFLQIDEDSRKSLELFANLSDGSPRYTLFDSIDSTVTSMGTRKLKQWVASPLARKETIFSRHRWVDLLYHDREELERVRHELKQVLDLERLTSRVVMGRHLPKDITGIAQALRGFFLLFDERYRDLLVTTQQEHEKAFALATHIDRALNPTHQGPFEEGRVILDGYDSELDELRKIKGGGKELLAEYLEEIKVQTGIPTVKLGNNRILGHYLEVTKIHSDK
;
A
#
# COMPACT_ATOMS: atom_id res chain seq x y z
N MET A 1 -24.57 21.26 0.70
CA MET A 1 -24.25 19.84 0.76
C MET A 1 -24.44 19.16 -0.60
N MET A 2 -25.68 19.00 -1.14
CA MET A 2 -25.88 18.32 -2.44
C MET A 2 -25.16 18.98 -3.60
N ALA A 3 -25.10 20.33 -3.68
CA ALA A 3 -24.31 21.01 -4.71
C ALA A 3 -22.83 20.65 -4.63
N GLN A 4 -22.28 20.53 -3.43
CA GLN A 4 -20.88 20.11 -3.20
C GLN A 4 -20.67 18.64 -3.59
N TYR A 5 -21.60 17.74 -3.23
CA TYR A 5 -21.57 16.34 -3.65
C TYR A 5 -21.51 16.20 -5.17
N ARG A 6 -22.45 16.87 -5.89
CA ARG A 6 -22.49 16.82 -7.35
C ARG A 6 -21.24 17.38 -8.01
N SER A 7 -20.74 18.52 -7.51
CA SER A 7 -19.50 19.12 -8.04
C SER A 7 -18.29 18.19 -7.88
N ILE A 8 -18.20 17.45 -6.76
CA ILE A 8 -17.14 16.45 -6.55
C ILE A 8 -17.39 15.22 -7.43
N LYS A 9 -18.64 14.78 -7.56
CA LYS A 9 -19.00 13.62 -8.40
C LYS A 9 -18.68 13.89 -9.89
N GLU A 10 -18.90 15.11 -10.38
CA GLU A 10 -18.51 15.51 -11.75
C GLU A 10 -16.98 15.38 -12.00
N GLN A 11 -16.15 15.56 -10.98
CA GLN A 11 -14.70 15.38 -11.07
C GLN A 11 -14.28 13.89 -10.98
N HIS A 12 -15.15 13.03 -10.43
CA HIS A 12 -14.89 11.61 -10.22
C HIS A 12 -16.07 10.75 -10.71
N PRO A 13 -16.46 10.86 -12.01
CA PRO A 13 -17.67 10.23 -12.53
C PRO A 13 -17.65 8.70 -12.40
N ASP A 14 -16.47 8.09 -12.57
CA ASP A 14 -16.27 6.63 -12.57
C ASP A 14 -16.07 6.04 -11.16
N SER A 15 -16.14 6.85 -10.11
CA SER A 15 -15.89 6.40 -8.74
C SER A 15 -17.16 6.54 -7.89
N VAL A 16 -17.42 5.55 -7.04
CA VAL A 16 -18.43 5.67 -5.98
C VAL A 16 -17.93 6.68 -4.95
N LEU A 17 -18.69 7.73 -4.70
CA LEU A 17 -18.28 8.81 -3.79
C LEU A 17 -18.71 8.50 -2.35
N PHE A 18 -17.73 8.20 -1.49
CA PHE A 18 -17.91 8.07 -0.04
C PHE A 18 -17.79 9.46 0.60
N PHE A 19 -18.93 10.12 0.79
CA PHE A 19 -19.01 11.52 1.24
C PHE A 19 -19.18 11.58 2.76
N ARG A 20 -18.20 12.08 3.50
CA ARG A 20 -18.21 12.15 4.96
C ARG A 20 -19.28 13.09 5.50
N LEU A 21 -20.19 12.56 6.32
CA LEU A 21 -21.20 13.31 7.05
C LEU A 21 -21.30 12.78 8.49
N GLY A 22 -20.65 13.48 9.42
CA GLY A 22 -20.54 13.03 10.82
C GLY A 22 -19.86 11.67 10.92
N ASP A 23 -20.54 10.68 11.53
CA ASP A 23 -20.01 9.33 11.74
C ASP A 23 -20.27 8.36 10.58
N PHE A 24 -20.76 8.87 9.43
CA PHE A 24 -21.08 8.07 8.26
C PHE A 24 -20.36 8.56 7.02
N TYR A 25 -20.13 7.63 6.08
CA TYR A 25 -19.96 7.94 4.68
C TYR A 25 -21.31 7.73 4.00
N GLU A 26 -21.86 8.79 3.42
CA GLU A 26 -23.13 8.78 2.70
C GLU A 26 -22.88 8.84 1.19
N MET A 27 -23.61 8.04 0.45
CA MET A 27 -23.68 8.03 -1.01
C MET A 27 -25.05 8.50 -1.43
N PHE A 28 -25.14 9.22 -2.55
CA PHE A 28 -26.38 9.78 -3.05
C PHE A 28 -26.61 9.41 -4.51
N GLU A 29 -27.85 9.61 -4.98
CA GLU A 29 -28.27 9.44 -6.38
C GLU A 29 -27.94 8.02 -6.90
N ASP A 30 -27.32 7.90 -8.07
CA ASP A 30 -26.99 6.62 -8.71
C ASP A 30 -25.98 5.82 -7.88
N ASP A 31 -25.03 6.47 -7.20
CA ASP A 31 -24.08 5.78 -6.31
C ASP A 31 -24.83 5.06 -5.17
N ALA A 32 -25.85 5.69 -4.59
CA ALA A 32 -26.63 5.07 -3.51
C ALA A 32 -27.40 3.83 -4.01
N ILE A 33 -28.00 3.91 -5.19
CA ILE A 33 -28.74 2.80 -5.80
C ILE A 33 -27.79 1.63 -6.11
N GLU A 34 -26.66 1.92 -6.73
CA GLU A 34 -25.67 0.90 -7.07
C GLU A 34 -25.08 0.24 -5.83
N VAL A 35 -24.61 1.04 -4.86
CA VAL A 35 -23.97 0.55 -3.64
C VAL A 35 -24.94 -0.24 -2.78
N SER A 36 -26.22 0.20 -2.65
CA SER A 36 -27.22 -0.55 -1.89
C SER A 36 -27.40 -1.96 -2.42
N ARG A 37 -27.37 -2.14 -3.74
CA ARG A 37 -27.48 -3.45 -4.39
C ARG A 37 -26.23 -4.30 -4.20
N LEU A 38 -25.03 -3.72 -4.46
CA LEU A 38 -23.75 -4.44 -4.39
C LEU A 38 -23.40 -4.87 -2.95
N LEU A 39 -23.69 -4.00 -1.99
CA LEU A 39 -23.32 -4.23 -0.59
C LEU A 39 -24.46 -4.85 0.23
N ASN A 40 -25.66 -4.96 -0.33
CA ASN A 40 -26.88 -5.37 0.35
C ASN A 40 -27.15 -4.54 1.62
N ILE A 41 -27.10 -3.21 1.46
CA ILE A 41 -27.41 -2.24 2.52
C ILE A 41 -28.70 -1.49 2.19
N THR A 42 -29.31 -0.88 3.20
CA THR A 42 -30.60 -0.21 3.08
C THR A 42 -30.46 1.03 2.18
N LEU A 43 -31.29 1.10 1.13
CA LEU A 43 -31.51 2.31 0.35
C LEU A 43 -32.58 3.14 1.04
N THR A 44 -32.25 4.40 1.35
CA THR A 44 -33.15 5.38 1.96
C THR A 44 -33.30 6.59 1.06
N ALA A 45 -33.95 7.65 1.51
CA ALA A 45 -34.02 8.92 0.80
C ALA A 45 -33.86 10.08 1.77
N ARG A 46 -33.15 11.13 1.31
CA ARG A 46 -33.01 12.39 2.03
C ARG A 46 -33.47 13.54 1.16
N GLY A 47 -34.58 14.18 1.56
CA GLY A 47 -35.19 15.24 0.74
C GLY A 47 -35.63 14.78 -0.65
N GLY A 48 -36.07 13.53 -0.80
CA GLY A 48 -36.47 12.93 -2.08
C GLY A 48 -35.31 12.38 -2.93
N VAL A 49 -34.03 12.54 -2.50
CA VAL A 49 -32.87 12.01 -3.19
C VAL A 49 -32.52 10.64 -2.63
N PRO A 50 -32.31 9.59 -3.46
CA PRO A 50 -31.82 8.30 -3.00
C PRO A 50 -30.52 8.44 -2.19
N MET A 51 -30.41 7.73 -1.08
CA MET A 51 -29.27 7.78 -0.18
C MET A 51 -29.00 6.40 0.41
N ALA A 52 -27.73 6.04 0.51
CA ALA A 52 -27.23 4.91 1.27
C ALA A 52 -26.06 5.38 2.14
N GLY A 53 -25.84 4.74 3.28
CA GLY A 53 -24.76 5.14 4.18
C GLY A 53 -24.14 3.97 4.93
N VAL A 54 -22.84 4.09 5.22
CA VAL A 54 -22.08 3.13 6.02
C VAL A 54 -21.34 3.86 7.14
N PRO A 55 -21.25 3.28 8.35
CA PRO A 55 -20.47 3.86 9.44
C PRO A 55 -19.00 4.00 9.04
N TYR A 56 -18.37 5.15 9.34
CA TYR A 56 -17.00 5.41 8.89
C TYR A 56 -15.98 4.41 9.44
N HIS A 57 -16.16 3.95 10.69
CA HIS A 57 -15.29 2.97 11.30
C HIS A 57 -15.39 1.57 10.67
N ALA A 58 -16.48 1.28 9.98
CA ALA A 58 -16.71 0.02 9.26
C ALA A 58 -16.45 0.15 7.75
N ALA A 59 -16.14 1.33 7.24
CA ALA A 59 -16.05 1.65 5.81
C ALA A 59 -15.07 0.73 5.06
N LYS A 60 -13.97 0.31 5.67
CA LYS A 60 -12.97 -0.58 5.06
C LYS A 60 -13.58 -1.85 4.47
N ASN A 61 -14.44 -2.54 5.22
CA ASN A 61 -15.08 -3.77 4.75
C ASN A 61 -16.00 -3.55 3.55
N TYR A 62 -16.69 -2.41 3.52
CA TYR A 62 -17.56 -2.05 2.41
C TYR A 62 -16.76 -1.63 1.17
N ILE A 63 -15.68 -0.86 1.35
CA ILE A 63 -14.75 -0.50 0.28
C ILE A 63 -14.18 -1.76 -0.35
N LYS A 64 -13.69 -2.72 0.45
CA LYS A 64 -13.18 -4.00 -0.06
C LYS A 64 -14.16 -4.69 -0.98
N ARG A 65 -15.41 -4.83 -0.56
CA ARG A 65 -16.46 -5.47 -1.37
C ARG A 65 -16.75 -4.72 -2.68
N LEU A 66 -16.64 -3.38 -2.68
CA LEU A 66 -16.77 -2.57 -3.90
C LEU A 66 -15.57 -2.78 -4.83
N LEU A 67 -14.35 -2.81 -4.30
CA LEU A 67 -13.15 -3.09 -5.08
C LEU A 67 -13.17 -4.50 -5.68
N ASP A 68 -13.62 -5.50 -4.91
CA ASP A 68 -13.80 -6.87 -5.39
C ASP A 68 -14.89 -6.96 -6.49
N ALA A 69 -15.86 -6.03 -6.47
CA ALA A 69 -16.85 -5.87 -7.54
C ALA A 69 -16.36 -4.98 -8.72
N GLY A 70 -15.06 -4.65 -8.77
CA GLY A 70 -14.46 -3.83 -9.83
C GLY A 70 -14.85 -2.36 -9.80
N LYS A 71 -15.20 -1.80 -8.63
CA LYS A 71 -15.57 -0.39 -8.48
C LYS A 71 -14.42 0.42 -7.88
N LYS A 72 -14.27 1.67 -8.32
CA LYS A 72 -13.42 2.68 -7.69
C LYS A 72 -14.19 3.40 -6.60
N VAL A 73 -13.51 3.81 -5.53
CA VAL A 73 -14.11 4.54 -4.41
C VAL A 73 -13.35 5.83 -4.17
N ALA A 74 -14.03 6.98 -4.31
CA ALA A 74 -13.48 8.28 -3.96
C ALA A 74 -13.86 8.62 -2.50
N ILE A 75 -12.86 8.69 -1.62
CA ILE A 75 -13.05 9.03 -0.21
C ILE A 75 -12.98 10.53 -0.04
N CYS A 76 -14.08 11.10 0.45
CA CYS A 76 -14.23 12.54 0.64
C CYS A 76 -14.34 12.85 2.13
N GLU A 77 -13.33 13.52 2.67
CA GLU A 77 -13.26 13.93 4.08
C GLU A 77 -13.61 15.40 4.27
N GLN A 78 -13.98 15.70 5.50
CA GLN A 78 -14.29 17.06 5.92
C GLN A 78 -13.00 17.77 6.35
N THR A 79 -12.63 18.87 5.67
CA THR A 79 -11.53 19.74 6.06
C THR A 79 -12.02 20.80 7.07
N LEU A 80 -11.29 20.93 8.17
CA LEU A 80 -11.54 21.95 9.19
C LEU A 80 -10.99 23.30 8.72
N THR A 81 -11.74 23.99 7.88
CA THR A 81 -11.53 25.43 7.64
C THR A 81 -12.50 26.19 8.51
N GLY A 82 -12.01 27.22 9.21
CA GLY A 82 -12.77 28.01 10.21
C GLY A 82 -14.01 28.77 9.69
N GLU A 83 -14.56 28.40 8.54
CA GLU A 83 -15.77 28.97 7.96
C GLU A 83 -17.02 28.13 8.28
N LYS A 84 -18.17 28.80 8.30
CA LYS A 84 -19.47 28.24 8.71
C LYS A 84 -19.98 27.04 7.86
N LEU A 85 -19.36 26.73 6.73
CA LEU A 85 -19.62 25.54 5.92
C LEU A 85 -18.35 24.70 5.84
N ALA A 86 -18.37 23.52 6.42
CA ALA A 86 -17.30 22.56 6.29
C ALA A 86 -17.05 22.22 4.80
N GLN A 87 -15.88 22.54 4.30
CA GLN A 87 -15.43 22.10 2.97
C GLN A 87 -15.12 20.61 3.02
N ARG A 88 -15.36 19.96 1.90
CA ARG A 88 -15.07 18.53 1.72
C ARG A 88 -14.28 18.34 0.46
N GLU A 89 -13.24 17.54 0.56
CA GLU A 89 -12.33 17.26 -0.56
C GLU A 89 -12.08 15.75 -0.65
N VAL A 90 -11.89 15.28 -1.87
CA VAL A 90 -11.46 13.90 -2.08
C VAL A 90 -10.02 13.78 -1.62
N VAL A 91 -9.80 13.04 -0.54
CA VAL A 91 -8.47 12.78 0.01
C VAL A 91 -7.77 11.59 -0.63
N GLN A 92 -8.54 10.66 -1.21
CA GLN A 92 -8.03 9.47 -1.85
C GLN A 92 -9.03 8.91 -2.86
N VAL A 93 -8.53 8.37 -3.97
CA VAL A 93 -9.28 7.49 -4.85
C VAL A 93 -8.72 6.08 -4.71
N VAL A 94 -9.52 5.16 -4.17
CA VAL A 94 -9.13 3.77 -3.95
C VAL A 94 -9.57 2.95 -5.14
N THR A 95 -8.64 2.24 -5.77
CA THR A 95 -8.92 1.32 -6.89
C THR A 95 -8.41 -0.07 -6.56
N PRO A 96 -8.84 -1.12 -7.27
CA PRO A 96 -8.36 -2.48 -7.01
C PRO A 96 -6.85 -2.64 -7.01
N ALA A 97 -6.11 -1.84 -7.82
CA ALA A 97 -4.66 -1.92 -7.93
C ALA A 97 -3.89 -0.89 -7.07
N THR A 98 -4.56 0.09 -6.44
CA THR A 98 -3.88 1.14 -5.66
C THR A 98 -4.00 0.99 -4.16
N VAL A 99 -4.60 -0.09 -3.67
CA VAL A 99 -4.65 -0.44 -2.24
C VAL A 99 -3.32 -0.98 -1.75
N ILE A 100 -2.95 -0.59 -0.53
CA ILE A 100 -1.73 -1.04 0.15
C ILE A 100 -2.01 -1.61 1.55
N GLU A 101 -3.20 -1.41 2.07
CA GLU A 101 -3.62 -1.92 3.37
C GLU A 101 -3.83 -3.44 3.30
N ASP A 102 -3.30 -4.18 4.30
CA ASP A 102 -3.37 -5.64 4.34
C ASP A 102 -4.80 -6.18 4.33
N ASP A 103 -5.76 -5.42 4.87
CA ASP A 103 -7.17 -5.78 4.90
C ASP A 103 -7.78 -5.95 3.49
N PHE A 104 -7.22 -5.26 2.49
CA PHE A 104 -7.67 -5.30 1.10
C PHE A 104 -6.86 -6.25 0.22
N LEU A 105 -5.62 -6.53 0.60
CA LEU A 105 -4.70 -7.33 -0.19
C LEU A 105 -4.76 -8.80 0.18
N GLN A 106 -4.56 -9.65 -0.80
CA GLN A 106 -4.20 -11.05 -0.55
C GLN A 106 -2.70 -11.10 -0.24
N ALA A 107 -2.34 -11.72 0.90
CA ALA A 107 -0.95 -11.72 1.37
C ALA A 107 0.01 -12.33 0.33
N HIS A 108 -0.45 -13.32 -0.39
CA HIS A 108 0.34 -14.15 -1.31
C HIS A 108 0.28 -13.70 -2.77
N ASP A 109 -0.44 -12.61 -3.11
CA ASP A 109 -0.57 -12.10 -4.46
C ASP A 109 0.07 -10.70 -4.59
N ALA A 110 0.72 -10.47 -5.74
CA ALA A 110 1.09 -9.13 -6.17
C ALA A 110 -0.18 -8.36 -6.59
N ASN A 111 -0.17 -7.04 -6.41
CA ASN A 111 -1.31 -6.17 -6.73
C ASN A 111 -0.94 -5.22 -7.87
N PHE A 112 -0.77 -5.78 -9.07
CA PHE A 112 -0.31 -5.00 -10.21
C PHE A 112 -1.38 -4.08 -10.79
N LEU A 113 -0.99 -2.82 -10.99
CA LEU A 113 -1.56 -1.90 -11.96
C LEU A 113 -0.73 -2.00 -13.24
N MET A 114 -1.36 -2.13 -14.40
CA MET A 114 -0.69 -2.21 -15.69
C MET A 114 -1.20 -1.10 -16.63
N ALA A 115 -0.33 -0.57 -17.47
CA ALA A 115 -0.69 0.31 -18.58
C ALA A 115 -0.22 -0.31 -19.89
N ALA A 116 -1.06 -0.28 -20.92
CA ALA A 116 -0.75 -0.78 -22.26
C ALA A 116 -1.17 0.23 -23.33
N THR A 117 -0.32 0.41 -24.34
CA THR A 117 -0.61 1.25 -25.52
C THR A 117 0.24 0.80 -26.71
N ILE A 118 -0.16 1.19 -27.92
CA ILE A 118 0.52 0.83 -29.16
C ILE A 118 1.47 1.96 -29.57
N ARG A 119 2.73 1.65 -29.83
CA ARG A 119 3.75 2.63 -30.26
C ARG A 119 4.66 2.02 -31.33
N LYS A 120 4.76 2.70 -32.49
CA LYS A 120 5.67 2.32 -33.58
C LYS A 120 5.55 0.84 -34.01
N GLY A 121 4.33 0.30 -34.03
CA GLY A 121 4.09 -1.09 -34.42
C GLY A 121 4.45 -2.13 -33.36
N SER A 122 4.62 -1.71 -32.11
CA SER A 122 4.81 -2.59 -30.96
C SER A 122 3.80 -2.23 -29.88
N ILE A 123 3.48 -3.18 -29.03
CA ILE A 123 2.72 -2.95 -27.82
C ILE A 123 3.72 -2.66 -26.69
N VAL A 124 3.55 -1.51 -26.05
CA VAL A 124 4.39 -1.10 -24.94
C VAL A 124 3.58 -1.14 -23.65
N THR A 125 4.17 -1.75 -22.65
CA THR A 125 3.51 -1.98 -21.37
C THR A 125 4.38 -1.53 -20.21
N SER A 126 3.71 -1.15 -19.14
CA SER A 126 4.33 -0.89 -17.85
C SER A 126 3.44 -1.42 -16.75
N TYR A 127 4.02 -1.96 -15.70
CA TYR A 127 3.23 -2.45 -14.56
C TYR A 127 3.97 -2.21 -13.26
N ALA A 128 3.20 -1.85 -12.23
CA ALA A 128 3.72 -1.55 -10.91
C ALA A 128 2.85 -2.16 -9.80
N ASP A 129 3.50 -2.53 -8.71
CA ASP A 129 2.85 -2.93 -7.46
C ASP A 129 3.25 -1.95 -6.36
N LEU A 130 2.30 -1.15 -5.90
CA LEU A 130 2.52 -0.15 -4.84
C LEU A 130 2.95 -0.77 -3.52
N GLY A 131 2.45 -1.97 -3.23
CA GLY A 131 2.76 -2.68 -2.00
C GLY A 131 4.22 -3.13 -1.90
N SER A 132 4.86 -3.43 -3.03
CA SER A 132 6.27 -3.83 -3.09
C SER A 132 7.20 -2.75 -3.63
N GLY A 133 6.67 -1.62 -4.14
CA GLY A 133 7.46 -0.54 -4.74
C GLY A 133 8.10 -0.90 -6.09
N ARG A 134 7.67 -1.99 -6.73
CA ARG A 134 8.24 -2.46 -7.99
C ARG A 134 7.58 -1.79 -9.18
N PHE A 135 8.39 -1.35 -10.15
CA PHE A 135 7.93 -0.76 -11.39
C PHE A 135 8.71 -1.32 -12.58
N PHE A 136 7.98 -1.89 -13.52
CA PHE A 136 8.52 -2.59 -14.69
C PHE A 136 8.04 -1.95 -15.98
N VAL A 137 8.91 -1.99 -17.01
CA VAL A 137 8.56 -1.66 -18.39
C VAL A 137 8.92 -2.82 -19.31
N ARG A 138 8.06 -3.08 -20.29
CA ARG A 138 8.26 -4.15 -21.26
C ARG A 138 7.68 -3.75 -22.62
N GLN A 139 8.36 -4.14 -23.66
CA GLN A 139 7.88 -4.06 -25.03
C GLN A 139 7.62 -5.48 -25.53
N VAL A 140 6.44 -5.69 -26.13
CA VAL A 140 6.09 -6.94 -26.81
C VAL A 140 5.81 -6.65 -28.27
N GLU A 141 6.02 -7.64 -29.10
CA GLU A 141 5.72 -7.54 -30.53
C GLU A 141 4.21 -7.42 -30.74
N HIS A 142 3.82 -6.61 -31.71
CA HIS A 142 2.45 -6.54 -32.16
C HIS A 142 2.24 -7.66 -33.19
N ASP A 143 1.32 -8.54 -32.87
CA ASP A 143 0.94 -9.69 -33.70
C ASP A 143 -0.58 -9.69 -33.93
N PRO A 144 -1.07 -10.38 -34.98
CA PRO A 144 -2.49 -10.56 -35.20
C PRO A 144 -3.18 -11.23 -34.00
N GLY A 145 -4.28 -10.64 -33.54
CA GLY A 145 -5.04 -11.13 -32.38
C GLY A 145 -4.40 -10.84 -31.02
N TYR A 146 -3.28 -10.08 -30.97
CA TYR A 146 -2.61 -9.63 -29.74
C TYR A 146 -2.18 -10.77 -28.80
N ILE A 147 -1.74 -11.91 -29.36
CA ILE A 147 -1.38 -13.15 -28.63
C ILE A 147 -0.30 -12.85 -27.57
N HIS A 148 0.72 -12.07 -27.92
CA HIS A 148 1.79 -11.71 -26.98
C HIS A 148 1.30 -10.79 -25.85
N LEU A 149 0.32 -9.92 -26.11
CA LEU A 149 -0.30 -9.10 -25.06
C LEU A 149 -1.15 -9.98 -24.14
N LEU A 150 -1.96 -10.86 -24.67
CA LEU A 150 -2.77 -11.80 -23.89
C LEU A 150 -1.90 -12.70 -23.00
N ALA A 151 -0.81 -13.25 -23.55
CA ALA A 151 0.16 -14.01 -22.78
C ALA A 151 0.79 -13.20 -21.64
N LEU A 152 1.08 -11.91 -21.87
CA LEU A 152 1.61 -11.01 -20.83
C LEU A 152 0.56 -10.66 -19.77
N LEU A 153 -0.71 -10.45 -20.15
CA LEU A 153 -1.80 -10.21 -19.21
C LEU A 153 -2.01 -11.43 -18.29
N GLU A 154 -1.92 -12.64 -18.82
CA GLU A 154 -1.95 -13.88 -18.03
C GLU A 154 -0.69 -14.09 -17.17
N GLU A 155 0.46 -13.60 -17.59
CA GLU A 155 1.70 -13.63 -16.83
C GLU A 155 1.64 -12.66 -15.62
N VAL A 156 1.25 -11.41 -15.86
CA VAL A 156 1.26 -10.33 -14.87
C VAL A 156 0.01 -10.37 -13.98
N ARG A 157 -1.15 -10.76 -14.53
CA ARG A 157 -2.47 -10.79 -13.88
C ARG A 157 -2.79 -9.48 -13.16
N PRO A 158 -2.82 -8.34 -13.90
CA PRO A 158 -3.09 -7.06 -13.28
C PRO A 158 -4.50 -7.03 -12.69
N ARG A 159 -4.67 -6.35 -11.57
CA ARG A 159 -5.99 -6.06 -11.00
C ARG A 159 -6.69 -4.91 -11.72
N GLU A 160 -5.90 -4.02 -12.31
CA GLU A 160 -6.40 -2.88 -13.10
C GLU A 160 -5.49 -2.66 -14.30
N LEU A 161 -6.10 -2.40 -15.46
CA LEU A 161 -5.43 -2.18 -16.73
C LEU A 161 -5.81 -0.81 -17.30
N LEU A 162 -4.81 0.05 -17.47
CA LEU A 162 -4.95 1.37 -18.09
C LEU A 162 -4.72 1.25 -19.60
N VAL A 163 -5.65 1.74 -20.39
CA VAL A 163 -5.55 1.74 -21.86
C VAL A 163 -5.82 3.13 -22.43
N ASN A 164 -5.23 3.42 -23.57
CA ASN A 164 -5.54 4.61 -24.34
C ASN A 164 -6.98 4.49 -24.89
N GLU A 165 -7.85 5.44 -24.59
CA GLU A 165 -9.27 5.41 -24.97
C GLU A 165 -9.47 5.39 -26.49
N ASP A 166 -8.65 6.13 -27.26
CA ASP A 166 -8.75 6.14 -28.71
C ASP A 166 -8.38 4.76 -29.29
N GLU A 167 -7.30 4.14 -28.80
CA GLU A 167 -6.91 2.80 -29.23
C GLU A 167 -7.98 1.77 -28.89
N TYR A 168 -8.56 1.85 -27.68
CA TYR A 168 -9.62 0.95 -27.24
C TYR A 168 -10.90 1.07 -28.08
N PHE A 169 -11.31 2.27 -28.46
CA PHE A 169 -12.55 2.46 -29.20
C PHE A 169 -12.39 2.34 -30.72
N LEU A 170 -11.21 2.66 -31.27
CA LEU A 170 -10.98 2.69 -32.70
C LEU A 170 -10.39 1.37 -33.25
N LEU A 171 -9.74 0.57 -32.43
CA LEU A 171 -9.09 -0.69 -32.82
C LEU A 171 -9.87 -1.89 -32.25
N GLY A 172 -10.78 -2.45 -33.06
CA GLY A 172 -11.68 -3.51 -32.63
C GLY A 172 -10.96 -4.76 -32.08
N GLU A 173 -9.91 -5.24 -32.73
CA GLU A 173 -9.12 -6.39 -32.27
C GLU A 173 -8.41 -6.09 -30.94
N PHE A 174 -7.90 -4.85 -30.74
CA PHE A 174 -7.30 -4.46 -29.46
C PHE A 174 -8.35 -4.46 -28.34
N LYS A 175 -9.54 -3.91 -28.63
CA LYS A 175 -10.65 -3.96 -27.69
C LYS A 175 -11.02 -5.37 -27.31
N GLU A 176 -11.16 -6.26 -28.29
CA GLU A 176 -11.50 -7.66 -28.06
C GLU A 176 -10.44 -8.37 -27.19
N ALA A 177 -9.14 -8.10 -27.40
CA ALA A 177 -8.08 -8.64 -26.57
C ALA A 177 -8.15 -8.08 -25.12
N ILE A 178 -8.39 -6.78 -24.96
CA ILE A 178 -8.51 -6.17 -23.64
C ILE A 178 -9.75 -6.66 -22.88
N ASP A 179 -10.87 -6.84 -23.55
CA ASP A 179 -12.14 -7.29 -22.93
C ASP A 179 -12.10 -8.77 -22.46
N GLN A 180 -11.10 -9.55 -22.89
CA GLN A 180 -10.86 -10.90 -22.37
C GLN A 180 -10.21 -10.93 -20.98
N THR A 181 -9.58 -9.81 -20.53
CA THR A 181 -8.94 -9.77 -19.22
C THR A 181 -9.96 -9.71 -18.09
N SER A 182 -9.64 -10.32 -16.97
CA SER A 182 -10.39 -10.16 -15.71
C SER A 182 -10.07 -8.88 -14.95
N ALA A 183 -9.09 -8.10 -15.43
CA ALA A 183 -8.70 -6.83 -14.82
C ALA A 183 -9.78 -5.76 -15.00
N MET A 184 -9.90 -4.85 -14.04
CA MET A 184 -10.70 -3.65 -14.22
C MET A 184 -10.05 -2.75 -15.29
N VAL A 185 -10.75 -2.48 -16.39
CA VAL A 185 -10.23 -1.65 -17.49
C VAL A 185 -10.55 -0.16 -17.24
N THR A 186 -9.50 0.65 -17.16
CA THR A 186 -9.58 2.10 -17.04
C THR A 186 -9.09 2.75 -18.33
N LYS A 187 -9.96 3.50 -18.98
CA LYS A 187 -9.66 4.21 -20.22
C LYS A 187 -9.13 5.61 -19.88
N LEU A 188 -7.96 5.93 -20.41
CA LEU A 188 -7.32 7.23 -20.19
C LEU A 188 -7.22 8.01 -21.48
N PRO A 189 -7.38 9.36 -21.42
CA PRO A 189 -7.22 10.21 -22.58
C PRO A 189 -5.85 10.06 -23.25
N PRO A 190 -5.74 10.16 -24.58
CA PRO A 190 -4.50 9.94 -25.34
C PRO A 190 -3.31 10.78 -24.88
N TYR A 191 -3.57 12.00 -24.39
CA TYR A 191 -2.49 12.90 -23.94
C TYR A 191 -1.75 12.38 -22.70
N GLN A 192 -2.33 11.48 -21.92
CA GLN A 192 -1.65 10.84 -20.78
C GLN A 192 -0.58 9.85 -21.23
N PHE A 193 -0.67 9.33 -22.44
CA PHE A 193 0.36 8.48 -23.06
C PHE A 193 1.38 9.27 -23.89
N SER A 194 1.53 10.57 -23.66
CA SER A 194 2.52 11.41 -24.35
C SER A 194 3.94 11.04 -23.93
N ALA A 195 4.78 10.59 -24.87
CA ALA A 195 6.15 10.19 -24.58
C ALA A 195 7.01 11.35 -23.98
N LYS A 196 6.77 12.60 -24.42
CA LYS A 196 7.50 13.76 -23.90
C LYS A 196 7.13 14.02 -22.42
N LYS A 197 5.83 14.09 -22.10
CA LYS A 197 5.39 14.30 -20.72
C LYS A 197 5.80 13.13 -19.82
N ALA A 198 5.75 11.92 -20.34
CA ALA A 198 6.19 10.72 -19.65
C ALA A 198 7.66 10.80 -19.23
N TYR A 199 8.52 11.18 -20.17
CA TYR A 199 9.95 11.33 -19.89
C TYR A 199 10.23 12.38 -18.81
N GLU A 200 9.64 13.58 -18.95
CA GLU A 200 9.76 14.66 -17.96
C GLU A 200 9.29 14.21 -16.55
N SER A 201 8.13 13.59 -16.48
CA SER A 201 7.56 13.11 -15.21
C SER A 201 8.38 11.98 -14.56
N LEU A 202 8.95 11.07 -15.37
CA LEU A 202 9.82 10.00 -14.87
C LEU A 202 11.15 10.55 -14.34
N LEU A 203 11.77 11.52 -15.02
CA LEU A 203 12.99 12.17 -14.55
C LEU A 203 12.77 12.90 -13.21
N GLU A 204 11.66 13.61 -13.10
CA GLU A 204 11.25 14.30 -11.86
C GLU A 204 11.02 13.30 -10.72
N HIS A 205 10.26 12.23 -10.98
CA HIS A 205 9.94 11.24 -9.96
C HIS A 205 11.17 10.51 -9.42
N PHE A 206 12.09 10.10 -10.30
CA PHE A 206 13.31 9.39 -9.91
C PHE A 206 14.47 10.33 -9.53
N GLU A 207 14.30 11.64 -9.61
CA GLU A 207 15.30 12.64 -9.30
C GLU A 207 16.62 12.42 -10.10
N VAL A 208 16.50 12.04 -11.37
CA VAL A 208 17.65 11.75 -12.26
C VAL A 208 17.68 12.65 -13.49
N HIS A 209 18.85 12.83 -14.07
CA HIS A 209 19.02 13.62 -15.30
C HIS A 209 18.78 12.80 -16.59
N SER A 210 18.82 11.48 -16.50
CA SER A 210 18.60 10.56 -17.62
C SER A 210 18.19 9.19 -17.09
N LEU A 211 17.27 8.52 -17.80
CA LEU A 211 16.82 7.16 -17.46
C LEU A 211 17.86 6.09 -17.78
N LYS A 212 18.99 6.46 -18.42
CA LYS A 212 20.14 5.57 -18.64
C LYS A 212 20.73 5.03 -17.33
N ALA A 213 20.51 5.71 -16.20
CA ALA A 213 20.87 5.19 -14.88
C ALA A 213 20.16 3.85 -14.57
N PHE A 214 19.00 3.60 -15.16
CA PHE A 214 18.25 2.34 -15.07
C PHE A 214 18.47 1.41 -16.26
N GLY A 215 19.44 1.70 -17.15
CA GLY A 215 19.65 0.95 -18.38
C GLY A 215 18.58 1.19 -19.45
N ILE A 216 17.84 2.29 -19.37
CA ILE A 216 16.69 2.61 -20.21
C ILE A 216 17.07 3.75 -21.17
N ASP A 217 16.79 3.58 -22.47
CA ASP A 217 16.96 4.65 -23.46
C ASP A 217 15.94 5.77 -23.22
N ASP A 218 16.40 7.01 -23.23
CA ASP A 218 15.60 8.21 -22.97
C ASP A 218 14.47 8.44 -24.01
N HIS A 219 14.53 7.75 -25.15
CA HIS A 219 13.54 7.80 -26.23
C HIS A 219 12.80 6.47 -26.45
N ALA A 220 12.89 5.56 -25.51
CA ALA A 220 12.26 4.26 -25.62
C ALA A 220 10.73 4.39 -25.71
N PRO A 221 10.07 3.62 -26.59
CA PRO A 221 8.62 3.73 -26.80
C PRO A 221 7.78 3.37 -25.57
N TYR A 222 8.28 2.47 -24.71
CA TYR A 222 7.58 2.05 -23.49
C TYR A 222 7.52 3.14 -22.40
N LEU A 223 8.25 4.25 -22.55
CA LEU A 223 8.11 5.37 -21.61
C LEU A 223 6.72 5.97 -21.62
N SER A 224 5.99 5.90 -22.75
CA SER A 224 4.62 6.40 -22.84
C SER A 224 3.65 5.68 -21.90
N SER A 225 3.76 4.34 -21.78
CA SER A 225 2.96 3.58 -20.82
C SER A 225 3.43 3.80 -19.38
N ALA A 226 4.75 3.94 -19.15
CA ALA A 226 5.32 4.22 -17.84
C ALA A 226 4.85 5.56 -17.26
N GLY A 227 4.86 6.61 -18.09
CA GLY A 227 4.37 7.93 -17.68
C GLY A 227 2.87 7.96 -17.41
N ALA A 228 2.06 7.29 -18.22
CA ALA A 228 0.63 7.17 -17.99
C ALA A 228 0.34 6.46 -16.66
N LEU A 229 1.05 5.36 -16.38
CA LEU A 229 0.92 4.61 -15.16
C LEU A 229 1.35 5.44 -13.95
N LEU A 230 2.51 6.10 -13.99
CA LEU A 230 3.00 6.95 -12.91
C LEU A 230 2.05 8.11 -12.61
N SER A 231 1.58 8.81 -13.66
CA SER A 231 0.61 9.91 -13.52
C SER A 231 -0.70 9.44 -12.86
N TYR A 232 -1.20 8.28 -13.27
CA TYR A 232 -2.40 7.69 -12.68
C TYR A 232 -2.20 7.34 -11.20
N LEU A 233 -1.07 6.75 -10.84
CA LEU A 233 -0.72 6.45 -9.45
C LEU A 233 -0.62 7.71 -8.59
N GLN A 234 0.00 8.77 -9.09
CA GLN A 234 0.11 10.06 -8.39
C GLN A 234 -1.27 10.68 -8.14
N GLN A 235 -2.17 10.61 -9.12
CA GLN A 235 -3.53 11.15 -9.01
C GLN A 235 -4.41 10.34 -8.03
N THR A 236 -4.29 9.02 -8.04
CA THR A 236 -5.13 8.13 -7.21
C THR A 236 -4.61 7.98 -5.80
N ALA A 237 -3.32 7.73 -5.61
CA ALA A 237 -2.71 7.54 -4.30
C ALA A 237 -2.55 8.87 -3.53
N ARG A 238 -2.48 10.01 -4.23
CA ARG A 238 -2.23 11.34 -3.66
C ARG A 238 -1.05 11.37 -2.69
N SER A 239 -0.02 10.60 -3.02
CA SER A 239 1.22 10.49 -2.26
C SER A 239 2.44 10.65 -3.17
N SER A 240 3.60 10.88 -2.57
CA SER A 240 4.84 11.10 -3.31
C SER A 240 5.38 9.87 -4.05
N LEU A 241 4.80 8.69 -3.84
CA LEU A 241 5.23 7.40 -4.41
C LEU A 241 6.74 7.09 -4.21
N LYS A 242 7.35 7.62 -3.16
CA LYS A 242 8.80 7.47 -2.88
C LYS A 242 9.26 6.02 -2.70
N GLN A 243 8.33 5.09 -2.46
CA GLN A 243 8.64 3.66 -2.42
C GLN A 243 8.97 3.07 -3.81
N ILE A 244 8.59 3.77 -4.88
CA ILE A 244 8.97 3.37 -6.25
C ILE A 244 10.29 4.06 -6.59
N GLU A 245 11.40 3.39 -6.29
CA GLU A 245 12.75 3.95 -6.43
C GLU A 245 13.44 3.57 -7.74
N THR A 246 12.93 2.54 -8.43
CA THR A 246 13.58 1.98 -9.62
C THR A 246 12.57 1.68 -10.73
N LEU A 247 13.04 1.82 -11.96
CA LEU A 247 12.33 1.42 -13.17
C LEU A 247 13.11 0.28 -13.85
N THR A 248 12.51 -0.90 -13.90
CA THR A 248 13.18 -2.11 -14.40
C THR A 248 12.71 -2.45 -15.82
N LEU A 249 13.64 -2.51 -16.75
CA LEU A 249 13.37 -3.02 -18.09
C LEU A 249 13.36 -4.55 -18.10
N VAL A 250 12.24 -5.13 -18.52
CA VAL A 250 12.09 -6.58 -18.66
C VAL A 250 12.33 -6.99 -20.10
N HIS A 251 13.40 -7.75 -20.33
CA HIS A 251 13.71 -8.30 -21.65
C HIS A 251 13.00 -9.63 -21.88
N SER A 252 12.13 -9.69 -22.89
CA SER A 252 11.37 -10.89 -23.21
C SER A 252 12.26 -12.11 -23.48
N ALA A 253 13.47 -11.89 -24.01
CA ALA A 253 14.44 -12.96 -24.28
C ALA A 253 15.03 -13.62 -23.00
N GLU A 254 14.83 -13.07 -21.82
CA GLU A 254 15.29 -13.67 -20.57
C GLU A 254 14.36 -14.79 -20.07
N PHE A 255 13.13 -14.79 -20.56
CA PHE A 255 12.08 -15.69 -20.10
C PHE A 255 11.55 -16.59 -21.21
N LEU A 256 11.12 -17.78 -20.81
CA LEU A 256 10.42 -18.72 -21.70
C LEU A 256 9.05 -18.10 -22.04
N GLN A 257 8.78 -17.97 -23.33
CA GLN A 257 7.47 -17.54 -23.81
C GLN A 257 6.50 -18.71 -23.75
N ILE A 258 5.46 -18.60 -22.96
CA ILE A 258 4.40 -19.61 -22.82
C ILE A 258 3.09 -18.92 -23.20
N ASP A 259 2.44 -19.40 -24.23
CA ASP A 259 1.13 -18.91 -24.67
C ASP A 259 0.02 -19.25 -23.66
N GLU A 260 -1.13 -18.63 -23.82
CA GLU A 260 -2.25 -18.76 -22.90
C GLU A 260 -2.77 -20.21 -22.82
N ASP A 261 -2.92 -20.89 -23.97
CA ASP A 261 -3.42 -22.26 -24.01
C ASP A 261 -2.46 -23.26 -23.35
N SER A 262 -1.16 -23.05 -23.56
CA SER A 262 -0.12 -23.82 -22.89
C SER A 262 -0.14 -23.58 -21.38
N ARG A 263 -0.32 -22.33 -20.90
CA ARG A 263 -0.44 -22.01 -19.47
C ARG A 263 -1.65 -22.68 -18.83
N LYS A 264 -2.80 -22.66 -19.52
CA LYS A 264 -4.01 -23.34 -19.08
C LYS A 264 -3.81 -24.87 -19.04
N SER A 265 -3.25 -25.42 -20.10
CA SER A 265 -3.02 -26.88 -20.21
C SER A 265 -2.03 -27.41 -19.19
N LEU A 266 -1.04 -26.60 -18.78
CA LEU A 266 -0.07 -26.92 -17.72
C LEU A 266 -0.65 -26.71 -16.31
N GLU A 267 -1.85 -26.18 -16.18
CA GLU A 267 -2.51 -25.90 -14.90
C GLU A 267 -1.58 -25.18 -13.91
N LEU A 268 -0.92 -24.12 -14.36
CA LEU A 268 0.10 -23.45 -13.55
C LEU A 268 -0.47 -22.89 -12.23
N PHE A 269 -1.65 -22.22 -12.29
CA PHE A 269 -2.27 -21.53 -11.17
C PHE A 269 -3.76 -21.78 -10.99
N ALA A 270 -4.42 -22.38 -11.98
CA ALA A 270 -5.82 -22.76 -11.96
C ALA A 270 -5.97 -24.11 -12.61
N ASN A 271 -6.72 -25.03 -11.99
CA ASN A 271 -6.98 -26.33 -12.58
C ASN A 271 -8.09 -26.26 -13.64
N LEU A 272 -8.10 -27.19 -14.58
CA LEU A 272 -9.06 -27.24 -15.68
C LEU A 272 -10.45 -27.72 -15.25
N SER A 273 -10.56 -28.35 -14.08
CA SER A 273 -11.81 -28.97 -13.63
C SER A 273 -12.81 -27.95 -13.10
N ASP A 274 -12.36 -27.04 -12.20
CA ASP A 274 -13.22 -26.07 -11.50
C ASP A 274 -12.63 -24.66 -11.46
N GLY A 275 -11.46 -24.44 -12.08
CA GLY A 275 -10.74 -23.16 -12.07
C GLY A 275 -10.13 -22.77 -10.72
N SER A 276 -10.17 -23.66 -9.72
CA SER A 276 -9.60 -23.38 -8.41
C SER A 276 -8.07 -23.46 -8.43
N PRO A 277 -7.36 -22.87 -7.45
CA PRO A 277 -5.91 -22.97 -7.35
C PRO A 277 -5.42 -24.32 -6.82
N ARG A 278 -6.32 -25.21 -6.39
CA ARG A 278 -5.97 -26.52 -5.85
C ARG A 278 -5.52 -27.48 -6.95
N TYR A 279 -4.57 -28.36 -6.62
CA TYR A 279 -4.04 -29.38 -7.53
C TYR A 279 -3.33 -28.81 -8.77
N THR A 280 -2.89 -27.56 -8.71
CA THR A 280 -2.09 -26.92 -9.76
C THR A 280 -0.61 -27.22 -9.59
N LEU A 281 0.22 -26.90 -10.60
CA LEU A 281 1.68 -26.97 -10.46
C LEU A 281 2.16 -26.11 -9.28
N PHE A 282 1.66 -24.87 -9.18
CA PHE A 282 2.03 -23.98 -8.10
C PHE A 282 1.65 -24.55 -6.73
N ASP A 283 0.42 -25.01 -6.55
CA ASP A 283 -0.06 -25.62 -5.29
C ASP A 283 0.81 -26.82 -4.85
N SER A 284 1.29 -27.61 -5.83
CA SER A 284 2.11 -28.79 -5.58
C SER A 284 3.54 -28.46 -5.10
N ILE A 285 4.08 -27.33 -5.51
CA ILE A 285 5.48 -26.94 -5.20
C ILE A 285 5.56 -25.85 -4.14
N ASP A 286 4.47 -25.15 -3.81
CA ASP A 286 4.50 -24.07 -2.82
C ASP A 286 4.70 -24.63 -1.42
N SER A 287 5.92 -24.47 -0.94
CA SER A 287 6.32 -24.74 0.44
C SER A 287 6.92 -23.50 1.09
N THR A 288 6.64 -22.32 0.56
CA THR A 288 7.13 -21.05 1.09
C THR A 288 6.60 -20.78 2.49
N VAL A 289 7.36 -20.05 3.29
CA VAL A 289 7.01 -19.71 4.68
C VAL A 289 6.81 -18.21 4.90
N THR A 290 7.01 -17.40 3.85
CA THR A 290 6.79 -15.94 3.87
C THR A 290 5.93 -15.51 2.69
N SER A 291 5.10 -14.48 2.88
CA SER A 291 4.29 -13.91 1.79
C SER A 291 5.15 -13.39 0.63
N MET A 292 6.30 -12.77 0.93
CA MET A 292 7.28 -12.34 -0.08
C MET A 292 7.82 -13.51 -0.89
N GLY A 293 8.14 -14.63 -0.22
CA GLY A 293 8.58 -15.88 -0.87
C GLY A 293 7.51 -16.46 -1.79
N THR A 294 6.26 -16.51 -1.33
CA THR A 294 5.13 -16.97 -2.14
C THR A 294 4.96 -16.12 -3.40
N ARG A 295 4.99 -14.78 -3.27
CA ARG A 295 4.91 -13.89 -4.44
C ARG A 295 6.09 -14.09 -5.40
N LYS A 296 7.28 -14.29 -4.86
CA LYS A 296 8.48 -14.56 -5.69
C LYS A 296 8.39 -15.89 -6.42
N LEU A 297 7.92 -16.94 -5.75
CA LEU A 297 7.72 -18.26 -6.37
C LEU A 297 6.65 -18.19 -7.45
N LYS A 298 5.53 -17.50 -7.22
CA LYS A 298 4.51 -17.25 -8.25
C LYS A 298 5.11 -16.56 -9.47
N GLN A 299 5.92 -15.53 -9.27
CA GLN A 299 6.61 -14.85 -10.38
C GLN A 299 7.53 -15.82 -11.15
N TRP A 300 8.26 -16.69 -10.45
CA TRP A 300 9.15 -17.64 -11.11
C TRP A 300 8.40 -18.70 -11.92
N VAL A 301 7.27 -19.16 -11.44
CA VAL A 301 6.39 -20.10 -12.17
C VAL A 301 5.70 -19.40 -13.35
N ALA A 302 5.26 -18.15 -13.18
CA ALA A 302 4.63 -17.37 -14.23
C ALA A 302 5.60 -17.02 -15.38
N SER A 303 6.88 -16.74 -15.03
CA SER A 303 7.92 -16.30 -15.97
C SER A 303 9.19 -17.15 -15.79
N PRO A 304 9.20 -18.39 -16.27
CA PRO A 304 10.37 -19.27 -16.19
C PRO A 304 11.56 -18.68 -16.97
N LEU A 305 12.76 -18.84 -16.44
CA LEU A 305 13.97 -18.37 -17.12
C LEU A 305 14.28 -19.19 -18.37
N ALA A 306 14.73 -18.53 -19.43
CA ALA A 306 15.20 -19.17 -20.67
C ALA A 306 16.74 -19.30 -20.73
N ARG A 307 17.48 -18.48 -19.98
CA ARG A 307 18.95 -18.44 -20.07
C ARG A 307 19.58 -19.42 -19.08
N LYS A 308 20.45 -20.29 -19.60
CA LYS A 308 21.12 -21.35 -18.84
C LYS A 308 21.92 -20.83 -17.64
N GLU A 309 22.63 -19.70 -17.82
CA GLU A 309 23.48 -19.11 -16.78
C GLU A 309 22.66 -18.68 -15.56
N THR A 310 21.52 -18.04 -15.81
CA THR A 310 20.60 -17.57 -14.75
C THR A 310 19.87 -18.74 -14.07
N ILE A 311 19.54 -19.82 -14.82
CA ILE A 311 18.98 -21.06 -14.26
C ILE A 311 19.99 -21.71 -13.32
N PHE A 312 21.25 -21.87 -13.75
CA PHE A 312 22.28 -22.46 -12.88
C PHE A 312 22.60 -21.60 -11.66
N SER A 313 22.47 -20.28 -11.77
CA SER A 313 22.58 -19.42 -10.59
C SER A 313 21.50 -19.72 -9.56
N ARG A 314 20.26 -19.94 -9.96
CA ARG A 314 19.17 -20.37 -9.04
C ARG A 314 19.43 -21.78 -8.49
N HIS A 315 19.89 -22.71 -9.31
CA HIS A 315 20.19 -24.08 -8.87
C HIS A 315 21.25 -24.11 -7.78
N ARG A 316 22.28 -23.24 -7.84
CA ARG A 316 23.30 -23.16 -6.77
C ARG A 316 22.71 -22.78 -5.40
N TRP A 317 21.68 -21.92 -5.37
CA TRP A 317 20.94 -21.62 -4.15
C TRP A 317 20.18 -22.82 -3.60
N VAL A 318 19.48 -23.53 -4.49
CA VAL A 318 18.74 -24.74 -4.11
C VAL A 318 19.68 -25.80 -3.61
N ASP A 319 20.79 -26.03 -4.32
CA ASP A 319 21.80 -27.04 -3.99
C ASP A 319 22.41 -26.83 -2.61
N LEU A 320 22.68 -25.56 -2.25
CA LEU A 320 23.22 -25.20 -0.94
C LEU A 320 22.37 -25.70 0.24
N LEU A 321 21.05 -25.64 0.10
CA LEU A 321 20.11 -26.04 1.14
C LEU A 321 19.58 -27.47 0.96
N TYR A 322 19.63 -28.02 -0.26
CA TYR A 322 19.14 -29.36 -0.56
C TYR A 322 19.95 -30.46 0.13
N HIS A 323 21.26 -30.29 0.22
CA HIS A 323 22.17 -31.24 0.84
C HIS A 323 22.37 -31.03 2.35
N ASP A 324 21.87 -29.91 2.90
CA ASP A 324 21.96 -29.62 4.36
C ASP A 324 20.53 -29.44 4.92
N ARG A 325 19.92 -30.55 5.32
CA ARG A 325 18.54 -30.56 5.81
C ARG A 325 18.39 -29.84 7.15
N GLU A 326 19.38 -29.90 8.00
CA GLU A 326 19.37 -29.23 9.30
C GLU A 326 19.40 -27.72 9.10
N GLU A 327 20.24 -27.24 8.22
CA GLU A 327 20.32 -25.83 7.84
C GLU A 327 19.03 -25.34 7.13
N LEU A 328 18.46 -26.16 6.25
CA LEU A 328 17.17 -25.84 5.62
C LEU A 328 16.07 -25.61 6.66
N GLU A 329 15.96 -26.49 7.66
CA GLU A 329 14.95 -26.34 8.73
C GLU A 329 15.24 -25.12 9.61
N ARG A 330 16.51 -24.83 9.93
CA ARG A 330 16.91 -23.62 10.63
C ARG A 330 16.50 -22.36 9.86
N VAL A 331 16.86 -22.26 8.59
CA VAL A 331 16.53 -21.12 7.73
C VAL A 331 15.01 -20.94 7.63
N ARG A 332 14.27 -22.04 7.45
CA ARG A 332 12.80 -21.98 7.41
C ARG A 332 12.19 -21.55 8.73
N HIS A 333 12.75 -21.93 9.86
CA HIS A 333 12.30 -21.50 11.18
C HIS A 333 12.46 -19.98 11.35
N GLU A 334 13.62 -19.45 11.03
CA GLU A 334 13.90 -18.01 11.13
C GLU A 334 13.05 -17.20 10.13
N LEU A 335 12.89 -17.67 8.89
CA LEU A 335 12.05 -17.01 7.88
C LEU A 335 10.58 -16.87 8.32
N LYS A 336 10.04 -17.79 9.13
CA LYS A 336 8.68 -17.66 9.67
C LYS A 336 8.48 -16.43 10.56
N GLN A 337 9.56 -15.91 11.14
CA GLN A 337 9.53 -14.71 11.97
C GLN A 337 9.65 -13.42 11.13
N VAL A 338 10.03 -13.54 9.85
CA VAL A 338 10.19 -12.40 8.95
C VAL A 338 8.84 -11.98 8.41
N LEU A 339 8.38 -10.81 8.83
CA LEU A 339 7.16 -10.19 8.33
C LEU A 339 7.36 -9.65 6.91
N ASP A 340 6.26 -9.25 6.26
CA ASP A 340 6.26 -8.73 4.89
C ASP A 340 6.93 -7.34 4.80
N LEU A 341 8.26 -7.34 4.75
CA LEU A 341 9.07 -6.13 4.78
C LEU A 341 8.78 -5.21 3.58
N GLU A 342 8.49 -5.75 2.39
CA GLU A 342 8.13 -4.97 1.22
C GLU A 342 6.89 -4.10 1.49
N ARG A 343 5.82 -4.70 2.02
CA ARG A 343 4.56 -3.98 2.32
C ARG A 343 4.67 -3.07 3.54
N LEU A 344 5.41 -3.49 4.56
CA LEU A 344 5.64 -2.67 5.75
C LEU A 344 6.38 -1.37 5.40
N THR A 345 7.47 -1.46 4.63
CA THR A 345 8.24 -0.28 4.21
C THR A 345 7.41 0.64 3.32
N SER A 346 6.67 0.10 2.36
CA SER A 346 5.79 0.89 1.49
C SER A 346 4.75 1.68 2.29
N ARG A 347 4.09 1.05 3.29
CA ARG A 347 3.14 1.77 4.16
C ARG A 347 3.80 2.89 4.95
N VAL A 348 5.01 2.66 5.47
CA VAL A 348 5.76 3.70 6.21
C VAL A 348 6.10 4.87 5.30
N VAL A 349 6.64 4.61 4.12
CA VAL A 349 7.01 5.66 3.15
C VAL A 349 5.80 6.47 2.68
N MET A 350 4.64 5.82 2.51
CA MET A 350 3.40 6.49 2.12
C MET A 350 2.68 7.19 3.30
N GLY A 351 3.21 7.13 4.53
CA GLY A 351 2.58 7.72 5.71
C GLY A 351 1.28 7.03 6.16
N ARG A 352 1.07 5.77 5.72
CA ARG A 352 -0.15 4.97 6.01
C ARG A 352 0.14 3.82 6.96
N HIS A 353 0.95 4.06 7.97
CA HIS A 353 1.43 3.06 8.91
C HIS A 353 0.89 3.28 10.31
N LEU A 354 0.88 2.20 11.08
CA LEU A 354 0.65 2.19 12.52
C LEU A 354 1.98 1.93 13.25
N PRO A 355 2.08 2.19 14.56
CA PRO A 355 3.26 1.84 15.35
C PRO A 355 3.71 0.38 15.17
N LYS A 356 2.76 -0.54 15.08
CA LYS A 356 3.00 -1.98 14.83
C LYS A 356 3.72 -2.27 13.51
N ASP A 357 3.54 -1.43 12.49
CA ASP A 357 4.21 -1.61 11.19
C ASP A 357 5.71 -1.31 11.32
N ILE A 358 6.05 -0.28 12.11
CA ILE A 358 7.44 0.09 12.38
C ILE A 358 8.13 -0.98 13.24
N THR A 359 7.49 -1.46 14.31
CA THR A 359 8.03 -2.55 15.12
C THR A 359 8.14 -3.86 14.32
N GLY A 360 7.22 -4.07 13.37
CA GLY A 360 7.27 -5.17 12.41
C GLY A 360 8.49 -5.13 11.49
N ILE A 361 8.91 -3.94 11.05
CA ILE A 361 10.16 -3.76 10.29
C ILE A 361 11.37 -4.19 11.14
N ALA A 362 11.45 -3.73 12.39
CA ALA A 362 12.55 -4.14 13.28
C ALA A 362 12.58 -5.66 13.50
N GLN A 363 11.42 -6.29 13.67
CA GLN A 363 11.30 -7.74 13.79
C GLN A 363 11.78 -8.46 12.51
N ALA A 364 11.35 -8.00 11.33
CA ALA A 364 11.77 -8.59 10.06
C ALA A 364 13.28 -8.45 9.82
N LEU A 365 13.86 -7.29 10.15
CA LEU A 365 15.31 -7.07 10.05
C LEU A 365 16.09 -8.00 11.00
N ARG A 366 15.62 -8.19 12.22
CA ARG A 366 16.26 -9.15 13.16
C ARG A 366 16.24 -10.57 12.62
N GLY A 367 15.11 -11.03 12.09
CA GLY A 367 15.01 -12.34 11.44
C GLY A 367 16.00 -12.47 10.28
N PHE A 368 16.17 -11.43 9.48
CA PHE A 368 17.16 -11.39 8.41
C PHE A 368 18.60 -11.49 8.96
N PHE A 369 18.94 -10.78 10.04
CA PHE A 369 20.29 -10.83 10.63
C PHE A 369 20.64 -12.20 11.19
N LEU A 370 19.66 -12.95 11.72
CA LEU A 370 19.87 -14.32 12.17
C LEU A 370 20.21 -15.28 11.02
N LEU A 371 19.80 -14.94 9.80
CA LEU A 371 20.12 -15.67 8.59
C LEU A 371 21.42 -15.21 7.93
N PHE A 372 21.96 -14.03 8.31
CA PHE A 372 23.16 -13.45 7.72
C PHE A 372 24.42 -14.17 8.22
N ASP A 373 24.73 -15.31 7.60
CA ASP A 373 25.94 -16.11 7.82
C ASP A 373 26.92 -15.90 6.66
N GLU A 374 28.21 -16.14 6.88
CA GLU A 374 29.24 -16.09 5.83
C GLU A 374 28.91 -16.97 4.62
N ARG A 375 28.22 -18.09 4.84
CA ARG A 375 27.73 -19.00 3.78
C ARG A 375 26.80 -18.33 2.78
N TYR A 376 26.07 -17.30 3.19
CA TYR A 376 25.09 -16.60 2.35
C TYR A 376 25.60 -15.25 1.86
N ARG A 377 26.79 -14.82 2.26
CA ARG A 377 27.33 -13.50 1.94
C ARG A 377 27.42 -13.25 0.44
N ASP A 378 27.90 -14.22 -0.34
CA ASP A 378 28.02 -14.10 -1.79
C ASP A 378 26.68 -14.13 -2.53
N LEU A 379 25.63 -14.50 -1.83
CA LEU A 379 24.28 -14.64 -2.35
C LEU A 379 23.42 -13.44 -1.99
N LEU A 380 23.75 -12.73 -0.91
CA LEU A 380 23.06 -11.53 -0.47
C LEU A 380 23.74 -10.31 -1.09
N VAL A 381 23.02 -9.61 -1.95
CA VAL A 381 23.50 -8.39 -2.63
C VAL A 381 23.43 -7.19 -1.67
N THR A 382 24.04 -7.35 -0.47
CA THR A 382 24.10 -6.28 0.54
C THR A 382 25.54 -6.03 0.95
N THR A 383 25.89 -4.77 1.13
CA THR A 383 27.20 -4.37 1.66
C THR A 383 27.21 -4.48 3.18
N GLN A 384 28.40 -4.63 3.77
CA GLN A 384 28.59 -4.61 5.23
C GLN A 384 28.02 -3.31 5.86
N GLN A 385 28.17 -2.17 5.18
CA GLN A 385 27.66 -0.90 5.66
C GLN A 385 26.13 -0.85 5.70
N GLU A 386 25.45 -1.42 4.70
CA GLU A 386 23.99 -1.51 4.69
C GLU A 386 23.47 -2.42 5.80
N HIS A 387 24.17 -3.53 6.05
CA HIS A 387 23.87 -4.41 7.17
C HIS A 387 23.97 -3.70 8.53
N GLU A 388 25.07 -2.96 8.76
CA GLU A 388 25.27 -2.19 10.00
C GLU A 388 24.19 -1.10 10.18
N LYS A 389 23.83 -0.38 9.11
CA LYS A 389 22.75 0.62 9.16
C LYS A 389 21.40 0.01 9.48
N ALA A 390 21.07 -1.12 8.86
CA ALA A 390 19.81 -1.82 9.10
C ALA A 390 19.74 -2.40 10.53
N PHE A 391 20.85 -2.92 11.05
CA PHE A 391 20.94 -3.37 12.44
C PHE A 391 20.78 -2.22 13.44
N ALA A 392 21.43 -1.08 13.18
CA ALA A 392 21.29 0.12 14.00
C ALA A 392 19.84 0.63 14.00
N LEU A 393 19.18 0.62 12.84
CA LEU A 393 17.77 0.98 12.71
C LEU A 393 16.86 0.06 13.55
N ALA A 394 17.01 -1.26 13.42
CA ALA A 394 16.23 -2.20 14.20
C ALA A 394 16.41 -1.99 15.71
N THR A 395 17.65 -1.78 16.14
CA THR A 395 17.98 -1.50 17.55
C THR A 395 17.37 -0.20 18.04
N HIS A 396 17.38 0.85 17.18
CA HIS A 396 16.78 2.13 17.52
C HIS A 396 15.26 2.01 17.71
N ILE A 397 14.57 1.33 16.80
CA ILE A 397 13.13 1.08 16.88
C ILE A 397 12.78 0.33 18.18
N ASP A 398 13.52 -0.73 18.51
CA ASP A 398 13.31 -1.55 19.72
C ASP A 398 13.46 -0.75 21.02
N ARG A 399 14.36 0.22 21.04
CA ARG A 399 14.55 1.12 22.18
C ARG A 399 13.46 2.18 22.30
N ALA A 400 12.89 2.59 21.15
CA ALA A 400 11.94 3.68 21.10
C ALA A 400 10.48 3.22 21.25
N LEU A 401 10.09 2.14 20.59
CA LEU A 401 8.68 1.76 20.42
C LEU A 401 8.30 0.55 21.27
N ASN A 402 7.07 0.62 21.80
CA ASN A 402 6.45 -0.48 22.53
C ASN A 402 5.97 -1.57 21.55
N PRO A 403 6.58 -2.77 21.55
CA PRO A 403 6.23 -3.83 20.60
C PRO A 403 4.82 -4.42 20.83
N THR A 404 4.22 -4.21 21.99
CA THR A 404 2.90 -4.72 22.32
C THR A 404 1.77 -3.75 21.95
N HIS A 405 2.12 -2.52 21.51
CA HIS A 405 1.15 -1.51 21.13
C HIS A 405 0.54 -1.82 19.75
N GLN A 406 -0.79 -1.95 19.69
CA GLN A 406 -1.53 -2.29 18.46
C GLN A 406 -2.39 -1.14 17.91
N GLY A 407 -2.59 -0.09 18.72
CA GLY A 407 -3.44 1.05 18.39
C GLY A 407 -2.75 2.11 17.52
N PRO A 408 -3.46 3.20 17.19
CA PRO A 408 -2.91 4.36 16.50
C PRO A 408 -1.91 5.13 17.38
N PHE A 409 -1.18 6.08 16.76
CA PHE A 409 -0.14 6.86 17.46
C PHE A 409 -0.68 7.76 18.58
N GLU A 410 -1.94 8.17 18.48
CA GLU A 410 -2.60 9.09 19.43
C GLU A 410 -3.06 8.39 20.70
N GLU A 411 -3.04 7.06 20.75
CA GLU A 411 -3.56 6.27 21.85
C GLU A 411 -2.46 5.50 22.57
N GLY A 412 -2.58 5.42 23.88
CA GLY A 412 -1.77 4.56 24.72
C GLY A 412 -0.29 4.94 24.84
N ARG A 413 0.55 3.95 25.16
CA ARG A 413 1.99 4.10 25.34
C ARG A 413 2.73 3.55 24.11
N VAL A 414 2.87 4.39 23.10
CA VAL A 414 3.60 4.04 21.87
C VAL A 414 5.10 4.04 22.11
N ILE A 415 5.63 5.10 22.74
CA ILE A 415 7.04 5.24 23.09
C ILE A 415 7.30 4.55 24.43
N LEU A 416 8.39 3.79 24.53
CA LEU A 416 8.82 3.13 25.76
C LEU A 416 9.25 4.16 26.83
N ASP A 417 9.02 3.80 28.09
CA ASP A 417 9.55 4.58 29.22
C ASP A 417 11.09 4.52 29.22
N GLY A 418 11.74 5.63 29.51
CA GLY A 418 13.21 5.75 29.51
C GLY A 418 13.82 6.08 28.14
N TYR A 419 13.02 6.18 27.07
CA TYR A 419 13.51 6.58 25.75
C TYR A 419 13.70 8.11 25.64
N ASP A 420 12.75 8.88 26.16
CA ASP A 420 12.76 10.34 26.15
C ASP A 420 12.44 10.87 27.54
N SER A 421 13.40 11.59 28.15
CA SER A 421 13.27 12.08 29.53
C SER A 421 12.18 13.12 29.69
N GLU A 422 11.97 13.99 28.69
CA GLU A 422 10.92 15.01 28.73
C GLU A 422 9.52 14.38 28.68
N LEU A 423 9.36 13.39 27.81
CA LEU A 423 8.12 12.61 27.75
C LEU A 423 7.84 11.86 29.06
N ASP A 424 8.86 11.30 29.69
CA ASP A 424 8.70 10.61 30.98
C ASP A 424 8.31 11.57 32.09
N GLU A 425 8.86 12.80 32.11
CA GLU A 425 8.45 13.85 33.04
C GLU A 425 6.97 14.26 32.80
N LEU A 426 6.59 14.48 31.51
CA LEU A 426 5.20 14.81 31.18
C LEU A 426 4.22 13.69 31.58
N ARG A 427 4.63 12.43 31.44
CA ARG A 427 3.85 11.28 31.89
C ARG A 427 3.70 11.22 33.41
N LYS A 428 4.76 11.53 34.16
CA LYS A 428 4.71 11.65 35.63
C LYS A 428 3.74 12.76 36.06
N ILE A 429 3.80 13.92 35.41
CA ILE A 429 2.87 15.03 35.67
C ILE A 429 1.43 14.60 35.36
N LYS A 430 1.19 13.95 34.22
CA LYS A 430 -0.14 13.48 33.82
C LYS A 430 -0.68 12.36 34.72
N GLY A 431 0.15 11.41 35.11
CA GLY A 431 -0.22 10.25 35.95
C GLY A 431 -0.24 10.55 37.44
N GLY A 432 0.67 11.38 37.89
CA GLY A 432 0.86 11.80 39.30
C GLY A 432 0.25 13.18 39.65
N GLY A 433 -0.55 13.73 38.74
CA GLY A 433 -1.08 15.09 38.92
C GLY A 433 -1.84 15.30 40.25
N LYS A 434 -2.50 14.27 40.78
CA LYS A 434 -3.14 14.34 42.11
C LYS A 434 -2.12 14.32 43.24
N GLU A 435 -1.06 13.53 43.10
CA GLU A 435 0.02 13.42 44.09
C GLU A 435 0.89 14.69 44.09
N LEU A 436 1.28 15.19 42.94
CA LEU A 436 1.99 16.48 42.79
C LEU A 436 1.17 17.65 43.29
N LEU A 437 -0.15 17.67 43.05
CA LEU A 437 -1.04 18.68 43.57
C LEU A 437 -1.23 18.54 45.08
N ALA A 438 -1.16 17.35 45.64
CA ALA A 438 -1.19 17.11 47.08
C ALA A 438 0.12 17.56 47.76
N GLU A 439 1.28 17.26 47.18
CA GLU A 439 2.58 17.73 47.63
C GLU A 439 2.66 19.26 47.57
N TYR A 440 2.24 19.87 46.46
CA TYR A 440 2.16 21.30 46.31
C TYR A 440 1.22 21.93 47.34
N LEU A 441 0.09 21.31 47.64
CA LEU A 441 -0.82 21.80 48.69
C LEU A 441 -0.17 21.76 50.06
N GLU A 442 0.61 20.72 50.38
CA GLU A 442 1.34 20.66 51.66
C GLU A 442 2.46 21.68 51.72
N GLU A 443 3.21 21.92 50.65
CA GLU A 443 4.18 23.01 50.57
C GLU A 443 3.54 24.37 50.83
N ILE A 444 2.41 24.66 50.19
CA ILE A 444 1.68 25.91 50.36
C ILE A 444 1.18 26.09 51.83
N LYS A 445 0.71 25.01 52.46
CA LYS A 445 0.32 25.04 53.86
C LYS A 445 1.49 25.41 54.78
N VAL A 446 2.68 24.84 54.49
CA VAL A 446 3.91 25.15 55.26
C VAL A 446 4.36 26.59 55.00
N GLN A 447 4.40 27.04 53.76
CA GLN A 447 4.86 28.40 53.40
C GLN A 447 3.93 29.50 53.93
N THR A 448 2.61 29.25 53.87
CA THR A 448 1.62 30.23 54.30
C THR A 448 1.28 30.15 55.78
N GLY A 449 1.59 29.03 56.44
CA GLY A 449 1.18 28.76 57.81
C GLY A 449 -0.34 28.60 57.97
N ILE A 450 -1.07 28.31 56.86
CA ILE A 450 -2.52 28.15 56.82
C ILE A 450 -2.88 26.70 56.62
N PRO A 451 -3.17 25.90 57.64
CA PRO A 451 -3.44 24.48 57.53
C PRO A 451 -4.75 24.14 56.81
N THR A 452 -5.63 25.14 56.64
CA THR A 452 -6.98 24.97 56.07
C THR A 452 -7.08 25.25 54.58
N VAL A 453 -5.95 25.49 53.89
CA VAL A 453 -5.92 25.64 52.41
C VAL A 453 -6.43 24.38 51.75
N LYS A 454 -7.34 24.53 50.81
CA LYS A 454 -7.89 23.43 50.01
C LYS A 454 -7.60 23.69 48.53
N LEU A 455 -7.38 22.60 47.79
CA LEU A 455 -7.31 22.61 46.34
C LEU A 455 -8.71 22.33 45.77
N GLY A 456 -9.20 23.27 44.95
CA GLY A 456 -10.45 23.11 44.20
C GLY A 456 -10.15 23.01 42.70
N ASN A 457 -11.11 22.48 41.97
CA ASN A 457 -11.08 22.43 40.49
C ASN A 457 -12.46 22.71 39.93
N ASN A 458 -12.56 23.62 38.97
CA ASN A 458 -13.78 23.84 38.20
C ASN A 458 -13.48 24.13 36.72
N ARG A 459 -14.51 24.07 35.87
CA ARG A 459 -14.36 24.26 34.42
C ARG A 459 -13.93 25.68 33.99
N ILE A 460 -14.10 26.68 34.83
CA ILE A 460 -13.84 28.10 34.50
C ILE A 460 -12.44 28.49 34.92
N LEU A 461 -12.01 28.11 36.13
CA LEU A 461 -10.74 28.52 36.72
C LEU A 461 -9.64 27.45 36.66
N GLY A 462 -10.00 26.20 36.25
CA GLY A 462 -9.06 25.10 36.38
C GLY A 462 -8.83 24.72 37.85
N HIS A 463 -7.58 24.43 38.21
CA HIS A 463 -7.17 24.23 39.61
C HIS A 463 -6.99 25.57 40.32
N TYR A 464 -7.52 25.72 41.52
CA TYR A 464 -7.41 26.90 42.35
C TYR A 464 -7.23 26.54 43.82
N LEU A 465 -6.60 27.45 44.58
CA LEU A 465 -6.47 27.33 46.03
C LEU A 465 -7.60 28.10 46.71
N GLU A 466 -8.26 27.46 47.66
CA GLU A 466 -9.34 28.03 48.44
C GLU A 466 -8.87 28.27 49.89
N VAL A 467 -9.02 29.49 50.34
CA VAL A 467 -8.67 29.91 51.70
C VAL A 467 -9.92 30.47 52.40
N THR A 468 -10.10 30.13 53.65
CA THR A 468 -11.23 30.62 54.43
C THR A 468 -11.04 32.11 54.75
N LYS A 469 -12.16 32.87 54.84
CA LYS A 469 -12.15 34.34 55.10
C LYS A 469 -11.34 34.77 56.29
N ILE A 470 -11.12 33.90 57.27
CA ILE A 470 -10.32 34.20 58.49
C ILE A 470 -8.83 34.41 58.19
N HIS A 471 -8.37 33.92 57.04
CA HIS A 471 -6.97 33.98 56.60
C HIS A 471 -6.77 34.82 55.33
N SER A 472 -7.79 35.63 54.92
CA SER A 472 -7.74 36.44 53.69
C SER A 472 -6.73 37.58 53.74
N ASP A 473 -6.25 37.98 54.94
CA ASP A 473 -5.31 39.07 55.17
C ASP A 473 -3.85 38.57 55.35
N LYS A 474 -3.63 37.29 55.22
CA LYS A 474 -2.31 36.65 55.22
C LYS A 474 -1.89 36.24 53.82
#